data_b5a9e0fc71772c09a033fd0ae7e3464d
#
_entry.id   b5a9e0fc71772c09a033fd0ae7e3464d
#
_cell.length_a   1.000
_cell.length_b   1.000
_cell.length_c   1.000
_cell.angle_alpha   90.00
_cell.angle_beta   90.00
_cell.angle_gamma   90.00
#
_symmetry.space_group_name_H-M   'P 1'
#
loop_
_entity.id
_entity.type
_entity.pdbx_description
1 polymer ?
#
loop_
_entity_poly.entity_id
_entity_poly.type
_entity_poly.pdbx_seq_one_letter_code
_entity_poly.pdbx_strand_id
1 'polypeptide(L)' 'MRRAIQTHKSGHWPEEGAISSITLPLDQRHRRRFRMTDDDDQVFLLDLPEAILLGDGDGLELEDGGIIR' A
#
# COMPACT_ATOMS: atom_id res chain seq x y z
N MET A 1 -11.31 1.23 -10.38
CA MET A 1 -10.64 1.33 -9.07
C MET A 1 -9.19 0.90 -9.21
N ARG A 2 -8.26 1.70 -8.68
CA ARG A 2 -6.83 1.35 -8.72
C ARG A 2 -6.56 0.15 -7.83
N ARG A 3 -5.59 -0.67 -8.20
CA ARG A 3 -5.19 -1.85 -7.44
C ARG A 3 -3.73 -1.77 -7.03
N ALA A 4 -3.45 -2.07 -5.78
CA ALA A 4 -2.10 -2.23 -5.28
C ALA A 4 -1.76 -3.72 -5.36
N ILE A 5 -0.75 -4.04 -6.17
CA ILE A 5 -0.45 -5.43 -6.55
C ILE A 5 0.88 -5.94 -5.99
N GLN A 6 1.69 -5.05 -5.41
CA GLN A 6 3.02 -5.41 -4.93
C GLN A 6 3.40 -4.52 -3.76
N THR A 7 4.24 -5.04 -2.87
CA THR A 7 4.79 -4.26 -1.75
C THR A 7 6.30 -4.10 -1.91
N HIS A 8 6.81 -3.01 -1.34
CA HIS A 8 8.23 -2.74 -1.24
C HIS A 8 8.57 -2.45 0.21
N LYS A 9 9.61 -3.08 0.73
CA LYS A 9 10.02 -2.88 2.11
C LYS A 9 10.54 -1.47 2.34
N SER A 10 10.30 -0.94 3.54
CA SER A 10 10.84 0.35 3.95
C SER A 10 12.33 0.44 3.68
N GLY A 11 12.77 1.53 3.08
CA GLY A 11 14.17 1.73 2.70
C GLY A 11 14.58 1.11 1.37
N HIS A 12 13.70 0.37 0.71
CA HIS A 12 13.98 -0.32 -0.57
C HIS A 12 13.24 0.31 -1.75
N TRP A 13 12.70 1.49 -1.57
CA TRP A 13 11.99 2.21 -2.63
C TRP A 13 12.11 3.73 -2.38
N PRO A 14 11.96 4.58 -3.41
CA PRO A 14 12.11 6.03 -3.25
C PRO A 14 10.88 6.64 -2.57
N GLU A 15 10.91 6.73 -1.25
CA GLU A 15 9.75 7.14 -0.43
C GLU A 15 9.30 8.57 -0.75
N GLU A 16 10.20 9.44 -1.15
CA GLU A 16 9.85 10.81 -1.59
C GLU A 16 9.03 10.83 -2.87
N GLY A 17 9.02 9.72 -3.61
CA GLY A 17 8.20 9.58 -4.82
C GLY A 17 6.80 9.05 -4.56
N ALA A 18 6.42 8.82 -3.31
CA ALA A 18 5.09 8.33 -2.99
C ALA A 18 4.02 9.34 -3.43
N ILE A 19 2.97 8.85 -4.11
CA ILE A 19 1.87 9.71 -4.57
C ILE A 19 0.88 10.01 -3.46
N SER A 20 0.87 9.18 -2.40
CA SER A 20 -0.01 9.35 -1.26
C SER A 20 0.51 8.51 -0.10
N SER A 21 -0.20 8.54 1.01
CA SER A 21 0.11 7.72 2.18
C SER A 21 -1.15 7.10 2.73
N ILE A 22 -1.00 6.06 3.54
CA ILE A 22 -2.11 5.43 4.23
C ILE A 22 -1.67 5.09 5.66
N THR A 23 -2.59 5.30 6.61
CA THR A 23 -2.36 4.96 8.01
C THR A 23 -3.27 3.80 8.38
N LEU A 24 -2.67 2.69 8.82
CA LEU A 24 -3.41 1.49 9.18
C LEU A 24 -3.16 1.14 10.64
N PRO A 25 -4.21 0.80 11.41
CA PRO A 25 -4.03 0.18 12.72
C PRO A 25 -3.26 -1.12 12.58
N LEU A 26 -2.51 -1.51 13.63
CA LEU A 26 -1.66 -2.68 13.58
C LEU A 26 -2.44 -3.96 13.26
N ASP A 27 -3.65 -4.09 13.76
CA ASP A 27 -4.50 -5.26 13.54
C ASP A 27 -5.04 -5.35 12.11
N GLN A 28 -4.87 -4.31 11.29
CA GLN A 28 -5.31 -4.30 9.90
C GLN A 28 -4.15 -4.38 8.90
N ARG A 29 -2.93 -4.62 9.36
CA ARG A 29 -1.75 -4.62 8.48
C ARG A 29 -1.44 -5.98 7.86
N HIS A 30 -2.05 -7.05 8.34
CA HIS A 30 -1.83 -8.38 7.78
C HIS A 30 -3.00 -8.73 6.86
N ARG A 31 -2.88 -8.38 5.58
CA ARG A 31 -3.94 -8.53 4.59
C ARG A 31 -3.37 -9.04 3.28
N ARG A 32 -4.22 -9.73 2.53
CA ARG A 32 -3.95 -10.10 1.15
C ARG A 32 -4.81 -9.28 0.20
N ARG A 33 -6.08 -9.10 0.52
CA ARG A 33 -7.04 -8.42 -0.35
C ARG A 33 -7.97 -7.58 0.51
N PHE A 34 -7.97 -6.28 0.26
CA PHE A 34 -8.74 -5.38 1.10
C PHE A 34 -8.94 -4.03 0.41
N ARG A 35 -10.16 -3.51 0.53
CA ARG A 35 -10.46 -2.17 0.04
C ARG A 35 -9.94 -1.14 1.04
N MET A 36 -9.09 -0.25 0.56
CA MET A 36 -8.45 0.76 1.41
C MET A 36 -8.74 2.17 0.92
N THR A 37 -8.71 3.12 1.85
CA THR A 37 -8.76 4.55 1.56
C THR A 37 -7.47 5.18 2.03
N ASP A 38 -6.77 5.89 1.14
CA ASP A 38 -5.54 6.56 1.51
C ASP A 38 -5.81 7.86 2.27
N ASP A 39 -4.74 8.55 2.70
CA ASP A 39 -4.87 9.77 3.50
C ASP A 39 -5.43 10.96 2.69
N ASP A 40 -5.51 10.84 1.38
CA ASP A 40 -6.12 11.81 0.48
C ASP A 40 -7.56 11.44 0.08
N ASP A 41 -8.19 10.51 0.81
CA ASP A 41 -9.56 10.03 0.58
C ASP A 41 -9.74 9.32 -0.77
N GLN A 42 -8.67 8.84 -1.38
CA GLN A 42 -8.74 8.06 -2.60
C GLN A 42 -8.87 6.58 -2.27
N VAL A 43 -9.83 5.91 -2.87
CA VAL A 43 -10.06 4.48 -2.66
C VAL A 43 -9.21 3.66 -3.62
N PHE A 44 -8.62 2.59 -3.09
CA PHE A 44 -7.93 1.61 -3.92
C PHE A 44 -8.12 0.21 -3.34
N LEU A 45 -7.88 -0.82 -4.15
CA LEU A 45 -7.97 -2.20 -3.73
C LEU A 45 -6.57 -2.77 -3.52
N LEU A 46 -6.28 -3.23 -2.30
CA LEU A 46 -5.09 -4.04 -2.06
C LEU A 46 -5.39 -5.44 -2.59
N ASP A 47 -4.58 -5.92 -3.52
CA ASP A 47 -4.77 -7.23 -4.15
C ASP A 47 -3.41 -7.89 -4.37
N LEU A 48 -2.91 -8.52 -3.30
CA LEU A 48 -1.60 -9.15 -3.29
C LEU A 48 -1.71 -10.63 -3.62
N PRO A 49 -0.63 -11.26 -4.14
CA PRO A 49 -0.65 -12.70 -4.42
C PRO A 49 -0.74 -13.55 -3.16
N GLU A 50 -0.31 -13.01 -2.00
CA GLU A 50 -0.39 -13.69 -0.71
C GLU A 50 -0.54 -12.68 0.42
N ALA A 51 -0.98 -13.13 1.59
CA ALA A 51 -1.10 -12.27 2.75
C ALA A 51 0.29 -11.86 3.25
N ILE A 52 0.49 -10.56 3.45
CA ILE A 52 1.75 -9.98 3.89
C ILE A 52 1.48 -9.05 5.05
N LEU A 53 2.36 -9.07 6.06
CA LEU A 53 2.30 -8.10 7.14
C LEU A 53 2.94 -6.80 6.65
N LEU A 54 2.13 -5.74 6.56
CA LEU A 54 2.59 -4.43 6.13
C LEU A 54 3.31 -3.73 7.27
N GLY A 55 4.55 -3.31 7.03
CA GLY A 55 5.35 -2.57 7.99
C GLY A 55 5.24 -1.07 7.79
N ASP A 56 5.63 -0.32 8.81
CA ASP A 56 5.67 1.13 8.73
C ASP A 56 6.72 1.56 7.69
N GLY A 57 6.32 2.42 6.78
CA GLY A 57 7.20 2.89 5.70
C GLY A 57 7.28 1.96 4.49
N ASP A 58 6.57 0.83 4.49
CA ASP A 58 6.48 -0.02 3.30
C ASP A 58 5.69 0.69 2.20
N GLY A 59 6.06 0.46 0.95
CA GLY A 59 5.36 1.02 -0.20
C GLY A 59 4.38 0.02 -0.80
N LEU A 60 3.22 0.51 -1.22
CA LEU A 60 2.23 -0.28 -1.95
C LEU A 60 2.24 0.19 -3.40
N GLU A 61 2.70 -0.66 -4.30
CA GLU A 61 2.78 -0.30 -5.72
C GLU A 61 1.46 -0.56 -6.42
N LEU A 62 0.92 0.47 -7.04
CA LEU A 62 -0.30 0.39 -7.85
C LEU A 62 0.02 -0.17 -9.23
N GLU A 63 -0.97 -0.77 -9.87
CA GLU A 63 -0.78 -1.36 -11.20
C GLU A 63 -0.45 -0.33 -12.28
N ASP A 64 -0.72 0.96 -12.04
CA ASP A 64 -0.36 2.06 -12.94
C ASP A 64 1.04 2.61 -12.68
N GLY A 65 1.78 2.05 -11.72
CA GLY A 65 3.14 2.44 -11.39
C GLY A 65 3.29 3.41 -10.22
N GLY A 66 2.18 3.95 -9.69
CA GLY A 66 2.24 4.82 -8.51
C GLY A 66 2.50 4.00 -7.24
N ILE A 67 3.09 4.62 -6.22
CA ILE A 67 3.38 3.95 -4.95
C ILE A 67 2.74 4.74 -3.82
N ILE A 68 2.03 4.04 -2.95
CA ILE A 68 1.43 4.58 -1.72
C ILE A 68 2.25 4.09 -0.53
N ARG A 69 2.61 5.00 0.31
CA ARG A 69 3.40 4.68 1.49
C ARG A 69 2.57 4.09 2.63
#